data_0e01ab8fb3583bce82b8d8aebdc8212c
#
_entry.id   0e01ab8fb3583bce82b8d8aebdc8212c
#
_cell.length_a   1.000
_cell.length_b   1.000
_cell.length_c   1.000
_cell.angle_alpha   90.00
_cell.angle_beta   90.00
_cell.angle_gamma   90.00
#
_symmetry.space_group_name_H-M   'P 1'
#
loop_
_entity.id
_entity.type
_entity.pdbx_description
1 polymer ?
#
loop_
_entity_poly.entity_id
_entity_poly.type
_entity_poly.pdbx_seq_one_letter_code
_entity_poly.pdbx_strand_id
1 'polypeptide(L)'
;MKPKSRLYALVRNWTNKPIQVVKEAPQNNLKINSSVGEPEIKDWLANQELSYQAILSIKDLKLHSVILKELNECQEEDVIRLFRQGISAANYWQSSAKPVSIVLPMKTAWLCSKHILNSIQNALLNCHLPIGLINVALIDRPTQAEEPLLQEALIKLQRIGILLHLQNFEADEYDCLLLQQHSFTAIYISSQLIRLAVPGSECEKKLAQILSIAKKNHYVCIAGPLKLLHDSSVVLKHGFDAQYGPIVMPTMTLHQILKLNGNAIQKAAIRSHLNDHE
;
A
#
# COMPACT_ATOMS: atom_id res chain seq x y z
N MET A 1 -7.82 -26.09 7.01
CA MET A 1 -8.17 -24.64 6.87
C MET A 1 -6.92 -23.90 6.49
N LYS A 2 -6.89 -23.26 5.31
CA LYS A 2 -5.70 -22.57 4.79
C LYS A 2 -5.41 -21.30 5.64
N PRO A 3 -4.18 -21.02 6.04
CA PRO A 3 -3.82 -19.89 6.91
C PRO A 3 -4.20 -18.50 6.36
N LYS A 4 -4.50 -18.41 5.06
CA LYS A 4 -4.88 -17.17 4.35
C LYS A 4 -6.16 -16.49 4.88
N SER A 5 -7.14 -17.25 5.41
CA SER A 5 -8.42 -16.70 5.87
C SER A 5 -8.33 -15.97 7.22
N ARG A 6 -7.37 -16.34 8.08
CA ARG A 6 -7.22 -15.71 9.41
C ARG A 6 -6.53 -14.35 9.36
N LEU A 7 -5.51 -14.18 8.49
CA LEU A 7 -4.78 -12.91 8.36
C LEU A 7 -5.66 -11.84 7.70
N TYR A 8 -6.43 -12.21 6.67
CA TYR A 8 -7.36 -11.31 5.98
C TYR A 8 -8.51 -10.85 6.90
N ALA A 9 -9.04 -11.76 7.72
CA ALA A 9 -10.05 -11.40 8.72
C ALA A 9 -9.50 -10.44 9.80
N LEU A 10 -8.22 -10.57 10.17
CA LEU A 10 -7.54 -9.67 11.09
C LEU A 10 -7.34 -8.27 10.49
N VAL A 11 -6.87 -8.17 9.25
CA VAL A 11 -6.66 -6.88 8.54
C VAL A 11 -7.99 -6.18 8.30
N ARG A 12 -9.02 -6.90 7.83
CA ARG A 12 -10.36 -6.36 7.61
C ARG A 12 -11.06 -5.93 8.89
N ASN A 13 -10.88 -6.67 9.99
CA ASN A 13 -11.41 -6.29 11.31
C ASN A 13 -10.67 -5.10 11.91
N TRP A 14 -9.41 -4.89 11.55
CA TRP A 14 -8.59 -3.79 12.06
C TRP A 14 -8.94 -2.45 11.40
N THR A 15 -9.23 -2.46 10.12
CA THR A 15 -9.65 -1.28 9.37
C THR A 15 -11.09 -0.84 9.64
N ASN A 16 -11.94 -1.73 10.19
CA ASN A 16 -13.38 -1.51 10.35
C ASN A 16 -13.87 -1.42 11.81
N LYS A 17 -13.02 -1.60 12.83
CA LYS A 17 -13.43 -1.43 14.23
C LYS A 17 -12.95 -0.08 14.79
N PRO A 18 -13.84 0.71 15.42
CA PRO A 18 -13.39 1.78 16.29
C PRO A 18 -12.55 1.17 17.42
N ILE A 19 -11.38 1.74 17.68
CA ILE A 19 -10.46 1.30 18.72
C ILE A 19 -11.20 1.41 20.07
N GLN A 20 -11.57 0.25 20.65
CA GLN A 20 -11.91 0.23 22.06
C GLN A 20 -10.61 0.40 22.84
N VAL A 21 -10.53 1.48 23.59
CA VAL A 21 -9.43 1.76 24.54
C VAL A 21 -9.37 0.58 25.52
N VAL A 22 -8.37 -0.26 25.35
CA VAL A 22 -8.05 -1.31 26.32
C VAL A 22 -7.53 -0.59 27.57
N LYS A 23 -8.27 -0.71 28.66
CA LYS A 23 -7.84 -0.24 29.97
C LYS A 23 -6.54 -0.94 30.36
N GLU A 24 -5.61 -0.14 30.79
CA GLU A 24 -4.32 -0.38 31.43
C GLU A 24 -3.94 -1.83 31.77
N ALA A 25 -2.89 -2.33 31.09
CA ALA A 25 -2.09 -3.44 31.57
C ALA A 25 -1.03 -2.92 32.57
N PRO A 26 -0.59 -3.75 33.55
CA PRO A 26 0.22 -3.29 34.67
C PRO A 26 1.58 -2.80 34.25
N GLN A 27 1.97 -1.63 34.79
CA GLN A 27 3.27 -1.02 34.65
C GLN A 27 4.36 -1.90 35.24
N ASN A 28 5.11 -2.59 34.38
CA ASN A 28 6.43 -3.09 34.76
C ASN A 28 7.48 -2.03 34.45
N ASN A 29 8.02 -1.44 35.52
CA ASN A 29 9.10 -0.47 35.51
C ASN A 29 10.41 -1.11 34.98
N LEU A 30 10.56 -1.18 33.67
CA LEU A 30 11.86 -1.29 33.04
C LEU A 30 12.33 0.13 32.68
N LYS A 31 13.24 0.67 33.47
CA LYS A 31 13.99 1.89 33.14
C LYS A 31 14.80 1.60 31.87
N ILE A 32 14.24 1.88 30.73
CA ILE A 32 14.98 2.00 29.48
C ILE A 32 15.54 3.41 29.46
N ASN A 33 16.85 3.55 29.47
CA ASN A 33 17.53 4.82 29.23
C ASN A 33 17.16 5.33 27.83
N SER A 34 16.14 6.19 27.77
CA SER A 34 15.69 6.90 26.57
C SER A 34 16.42 8.24 26.46
N SER A 35 17.69 8.21 26.05
CA SER A 35 18.42 9.44 25.79
C SER A 35 19.28 9.39 24.55
N VAL A 36 18.76 8.90 23.41
CA VAL A 36 19.31 9.21 22.08
C VAL A 36 18.17 9.00 21.04
N GLY A 37 17.68 10.05 20.40
CA GLY A 37 17.06 9.94 19.09
C GLY A 37 15.71 10.61 18.80
N GLU A 38 14.93 11.07 19.79
CA GLU A 38 13.61 11.68 19.46
C GLU A 38 13.66 13.07 18.77
N PRO A 39 14.59 14.00 19.09
CA PRO A 39 14.63 15.29 18.41
C PRO A 39 15.14 15.19 16.95
N GLU A 40 16.10 14.33 16.65
CA GLU A 40 16.64 14.20 15.31
C GLU A 40 15.64 13.65 14.28
N ILE A 41 14.72 12.77 14.70
CA ILE A 41 13.72 12.20 13.80
C ILE A 41 12.67 13.24 13.40
N LYS A 42 12.27 14.14 14.31
CA LYS A 42 11.29 15.19 14.02
C LYS A 42 11.84 16.25 13.08
N ASP A 43 13.06 16.71 13.30
CA ASP A 43 13.71 17.70 12.45
C ASP A 43 14.06 17.14 11.06
N TRP A 44 14.40 15.87 11.00
CA TRP A 44 14.74 15.20 9.76
C TRP A 44 13.52 14.95 8.86
N LEU A 45 12.36 14.56 9.43
CA LEU A 45 11.09 14.42 8.70
C LEU A 45 10.54 15.77 8.23
N ALA A 46 10.80 16.86 8.96
CA ALA A 46 10.34 18.20 8.62
C ALA A 46 11.09 18.80 7.41
N ASN A 47 12.34 18.37 7.19
CA ASN A 47 13.22 18.94 6.17
C ASN A 47 13.19 18.19 4.82
N GLN A 48 12.44 17.11 4.69
CA GLN A 48 12.31 16.37 3.42
C GLN A 48 10.85 16.31 2.98
N GLU A 49 10.56 16.97 1.86
CA GLU A 49 9.24 16.96 1.23
C GLU A 49 8.98 15.62 0.51
N LEU A 50 8.81 14.55 1.29
CA LEU A 50 8.31 13.29 0.71
C LEU A 50 6.84 13.44 0.34
N SER A 51 6.48 12.90 -0.79
CA SER A 51 5.11 12.93 -1.28
C SER A 51 4.43 11.56 -1.21
N TYR A 52 3.21 11.59 -0.70
CA TYR A 52 2.38 10.40 -0.51
C TYR A 52 1.15 10.49 -1.38
N GLN A 53 0.85 9.41 -2.07
CA GLN A 53 -0.38 9.27 -2.83
C GLN A 53 -1.41 8.47 -2.00
N ALA A 54 -2.53 9.09 -1.67
CA ALA A 54 -3.59 8.40 -0.94
C ALA A 54 -4.28 7.35 -1.82
N ILE A 55 -4.54 6.20 -1.21
CA ILE A 55 -5.43 5.15 -1.74
C ILE A 55 -6.73 5.24 -0.94
N LEU A 56 -7.86 5.46 -1.61
CA LEU A 56 -9.16 5.60 -0.98
C LEU A 56 -10.00 4.34 -1.21
N SER A 57 -10.66 3.89 -0.15
CA SER A 57 -11.71 2.87 -0.25
C SER A 57 -12.88 3.42 -1.07
N ILE A 58 -13.39 2.64 -2.02
CA ILE A 58 -14.54 3.03 -2.85
C ILE A 58 -15.83 2.99 -2.02
N LYS A 59 -15.93 2.06 -1.09
CA LYS A 59 -17.15 1.82 -0.31
C LYS A 59 -17.54 2.99 0.59
N ASP A 60 -16.55 3.61 1.25
CA ASP A 60 -16.79 4.61 2.29
C ASP A 60 -15.91 5.88 2.14
N LEU A 61 -15.15 5.95 1.04
CA LEU A 61 -14.23 7.05 0.71
C LEU A 61 -13.24 7.38 1.83
N LYS A 62 -12.92 6.39 2.67
CA LYS A 62 -11.89 6.56 3.71
C LYS A 62 -10.52 6.25 3.18
N LEU A 63 -9.53 6.81 3.86
CA LEU A 63 -8.14 6.48 3.61
C LEU A 63 -7.89 4.99 3.90
N HIS A 64 -7.53 4.24 2.87
CA HIS A 64 -7.17 2.83 2.98
C HIS A 64 -5.69 2.68 3.33
N SER A 65 -4.83 3.35 2.56
CA SER A 65 -3.37 3.36 2.72
C SER A 65 -2.77 4.51 1.92
N VAL A 66 -1.46 4.68 1.99
CA VAL A 66 -0.72 5.65 1.19
C VAL A 66 0.45 4.99 0.47
N ILE A 67 0.80 5.47 -0.72
CA ILE A 67 1.98 5.04 -1.47
C ILE A 67 3.06 6.11 -1.31
N LEU A 68 4.28 5.72 -0.97
CA LEU A 68 5.45 6.61 -1.02
C LEU A 68 5.90 6.75 -2.48
N LYS A 69 5.67 7.92 -3.07
CA LYS A 69 5.89 8.15 -4.51
C LYS A 69 7.34 8.09 -4.94
N GLU A 70 8.23 8.62 -4.13
CA GLU A 70 9.66 8.72 -4.46
C GLU A 70 10.28 7.35 -4.76
N LEU A 71 9.81 6.28 -4.12
CA LEU A 71 10.29 4.93 -4.40
C LEU A 71 9.95 4.43 -5.82
N ASN A 72 8.91 4.94 -6.48
CA ASN A 72 8.61 4.55 -7.86
C ASN A 72 9.67 5.03 -8.87
N GLU A 73 10.33 6.15 -8.56
CA GLU A 73 11.15 6.91 -9.51
C GLU A 73 12.63 7.01 -9.07
N CYS A 74 12.98 6.49 -7.87
CA CYS A 74 14.31 6.64 -7.31
C CYS A 74 15.36 5.76 -8.00
N GLN A 75 16.63 6.13 -7.80
CA GLN A 75 17.77 5.30 -8.16
C GLN A 75 18.07 4.30 -7.02
N GLU A 76 18.87 3.27 -7.33
CA GLU A 76 19.18 2.19 -6.38
C GLU A 76 19.83 2.70 -5.09
N GLU A 77 20.67 3.71 -5.19
CA GLU A 77 21.40 4.31 -4.06
C GLU A 77 20.47 4.91 -3.00
N ASP A 78 19.30 5.39 -3.44
CA ASP A 78 18.34 6.05 -2.56
C ASP A 78 17.34 5.09 -1.91
N VAL A 79 17.21 3.85 -2.42
CA VAL A 79 16.16 2.91 -2.00
C VAL A 79 16.14 2.69 -0.49
N ILE A 80 17.30 2.40 0.11
CA ILE A 80 17.40 2.10 1.55
C ILE A 80 17.01 3.32 2.37
N ARG A 81 17.45 4.50 1.96
CA ARG A 81 17.12 5.77 2.62
C ARG A 81 15.62 6.03 2.57
N LEU A 82 15.02 5.99 1.38
CA LEU A 82 13.58 6.23 1.18
C LEU A 82 12.73 5.17 1.88
N PHE A 83 13.16 3.91 1.88
CA PHE A 83 12.47 2.84 2.61
C PHE A 83 12.43 3.13 4.12
N ARG A 84 13.56 3.51 4.72
CA ARG A 84 13.62 3.90 6.14
C ARG A 84 12.76 5.13 6.44
N GLN A 85 12.72 6.11 5.53
CA GLN A 85 11.85 7.29 5.64
C GLN A 85 10.36 6.90 5.63
N GLY A 86 9.97 5.96 4.78
CA GLY A 86 8.62 5.41 4.78
C GLY A 86 8.25 4.75 6.11
N ILE A 87 9.15 3.95 6.69
CA ILE A 87 8.95 3.37 8.02
C ILE A 87 8.81 4.45 9.08
N SER A 88 9.66 5.48 9.05
CA SER A 88 9.60 6.60 10.00
C SER A 88 8.30 7.38 9.90
N ALA A 89 7.76 7.57 8.69
CA ALA A 89 6.46 8.18 8.48
C ALA A 89 5.32 7.34 9.10
N ALA A 90 5.34 6.02 8.89
CA ALA A 90 4.36 5.11 9.49
C ALA A 90 4.41 5.12 11.02
N ASN A 91 5.62 5.13 11.61
CA ASN A 91 5.82 5.29 13.06
C ASN A 91 5.26 6.62 13.57
N TYR A 92 5.50 7.71 12.85
CA TYR A 92 4.98 9.03 13.22
C TYR A 92 3.45 9.06 13.21
N TRP A 93 2.80 8.49 12.18
CA TRP A 93 1.33 8.40 12.14
C TRP A 93 0.79 7.49 13.24
N GLN A 94 1.44 6.37 13.52
CA GLN A 94 1.07 5.48 14.62
C GLN A 94 1.13 6.19 15.98
N SER A 95 2.20 6.92 16.26
CA SER A 95 2.37 7.67 17.53
C SER A 95 1.38 8.82 17.67
N SER A 96 0.86 9.34 16.55
CA SER A 96 -0.16 10.39 16.51
C SER A 96 -1.60 9.87 16.66
N ALA A 97 -1.79 8.61 17.08
CA ALA A 97 -3.07 7.92 17.22
C ALA A 97 -3.90 7.85 15.90
N LYS A 98 -3.26 8.00 14.76
CA LYS A 98 -3.85 7.86 13.42
C LYS A 98 -3.01 6.89 12.59
N PRO A 99 -3.05 5.58 12.89
CA PRO A 99 -2.28 4.61 12.15
C PRO A 99 -2.69 4.64 10.67
N VAL A 100 -1.70 4.82 9.81
CA VAL A 100 -1.87 4.81 8.35
C VAL A 100 -0.97 3.73 7.79
N SER A 101 -1.56 2.84 7.01
CA SER A 101 -0.81 1.82 6.29
C SER A 101 -0.06 2.47 5.13
N ILE A 102 1.23 2.16 5.02
CA ILE A 102 2.08 2.64 3.93
C ILE A 102 2.43 1.50 2.97
N VAL A 103 2.39 1.81 1.69
CA VAL A 103 2.82 0.94 0.60
C VAL A 103 4.14 1.46 0.07
N LEU A 104 5.15 0.61 0.08
CA LEU A 104 6.50 0.89 -0.38
C LEU A 104 6.74 0.14 -1.71
N PRO A 105 6.69 0.83 -2.85
CA PRO A 105 6.94 0.22 -4.16
C PRO A 105 8.39 -0.24 -4.28
N MET A 106 8.60 -1.48 -4.73
CA MET A 106 9.93 -2.07 -4.85
C MET A 106 10.11 -2.75 -6.19
N LYS A 107 11.21 -2.44 -6.88
CA LYS A 107 11.61 -3.15 -8.09
C LYS A 107 12.16 -4.53 -7.71
N THR A 108 11.97 -5.50 -8.60
CA THR A 108 12.50 -6.86 -8.46
C THR A 108 14.01 -6.86 -8.21
N ALA A 109 14.76 -6.10 -9.02
CA ALA A 109 16.21 -6.01 -8.89
C ALA A 109 16.65 -5.58 -7.48
N TRP A 110 15.91 -4.68 -6.82
CA TRP A 110 16.23 -4.23 -5.45
C TRP A 110 15.98 -5.34 -4.42
N LEU A 111 14.90 -6.11 -4.57
CA LEU A 111 14.61 -7.23 -3.69
C LEU A 111 15.59 -8.39 -3.89
N CYS A 112 16.14 -8.55 -5.09
CA CYS A 112 17.18 -9.54 -5.39
C CYS A 112 18.59 -9.13 -4.89
N SER A 113 18.80 -7.84 -4.60
CA SER A 113 20.05 -7.35 -4.02
C SER A 113 20.13 -7.74 -2.55
N LYS A 114 21.10 -8.61 -2.19
CA LYS A 114 21.31 -9.05 -0.80
C LYS A 114 21.56 -7.87 0.15
N HIS A 115 22.28 -6.85 -0.33
CA HIS A 115 22.57 -5.65 0.46
C HIS A 115 21.29 -4.88 0.80
N ILE A 116 20.46 -4.59 -0.21
CA ILE A 116 19.20 -3.87 -0.03
C ILE A 116 18.24 -4.69 0.83
N LEU A 117 18.05 -5.97 0.50
CA LEU A 117 17.13 -6.83 1.24
C LEU A 117 17.50 -6.93 2.73
N ASN A 118 18.77 -7.14 3.05
CA ASN A 118 19.24 -7.19 4.46
C ASN A 118 19.02 -5.84 5.17
N SER A 119 19.27 -4.72 4.48
CA SER A 119 19.05 -3.38 5.04
C SER A 119 17.57 -3.12 5.33
N ILE A 120 16.68 -3.54 4.41
CA ILE A 120 15.23 -3.50 4.58
C ILE A 120 14.79 -4.36 5.77
N GLN A 121 15.25 -5.61 5.84
CA GLN A 121 14.93 -6.52 6.95
C GLN A 121 15.35 -5.94 8.29
N ASN A 122 16.58 -5.42 8.39
CA ASN A 122 17.06 -4.79 9.61
C ASN A 122 16.24 -3.56 10.01
N ALA A 123 15.83 -2.73 9.04
CA ALA A 123 14.96 -1.59 9.31
C ALA A 123 13.59 -2.02 9.83
N LEU A 124 13.01 -3.09 9.27
CA LEU A 124 11.72 -3.64 9.67
C LEU A 124 11.78 -4.32 11.06
N LEU A 125 12.83 -5.08 11.34
CA LEU A 125 13.00 -5.75 12.65
C LEU A 125 13.20 -4.75 13.79
N ASN A 126 13.77 -3.59 13.50
CA ASN A 126 13.97 -2.52 14.48
C ASN A 126 12.77 -1.57 14.61
N CYS A 127 11.75 -1.70 13.76
CA CYS A 127 10.52 -0.94 13.91
C CYS A 127 9.49 -1.75 14.70
N HIS A 128 8.85 -1.10 15.69
CA HIS A 128 7.81 -1.71 16.51
C HIS A 128 6.41 -1.47 15.93
N LEU A 129 6.29 -1.45 14.60
CA LEU A 129 5.02 -1.23 13.94
C LEU A 129 4.17 -2.50 13.90
N PRO A 130 2.85 -2.37 14.08
CA PRO A 130 1.93 -3.48 13.89
C PRO A 130 2.02 -4.05 12.46
N ILE A 131 1.86 -5.37 12.35
CA ILE A 131 1.75 -6.06 11.05
C ILE A 131 0.64 -5.42 10.23
N GLY A 132 0.91 -5.16 8.94
CA GLY A 132 -0.04 -4.57 8.01
C GLY A 132 0.01 -3.05 7.93
N LEU A 133 0.82 -2.37 8.74
CA LEU A 133 1.10 -0.94 8.53
C LEU A 133 2.18 -0.69 7.47
N ILE A 134 3.04 -1.67 7.20
CA ILE A 134 4.03 -1.61 6.13
C ILE A 134 3.73 -2.69 5.10
N ASN A 135 3.50 -2.27 3.87
CA ASN A 135 3.26 -3.15 2.74
C ASN A 135 4.35 -2.93 1.69
N VAL A 136 4.80 -3.99 1.06
CA VAL A 136 5.72 -3.93 -0.07
C VAL A 136 4.95 -4.26 -1.35
N ALA A 137 4.99 -3.35 -2.31
CA ALA A 137 4.39 -3.56 -3.62
C ALA A 137 5.46 -3.88 -4.66
N LEU A 138 5.39 -5.06 -5.25
CA LEU A 138 6.21 -5.43 -6.40
C LEU A 138 5.69 -4.68 -7.63
N ILE A 139 6.55 -3.87 -8.27
CA ILE A 139 6.12 -2.95 -9.34
C ILE A 139 6.49 -3.39 -10.75
N ASP A 140 7.39 -4.35 -10.87
CA ASP A 140 7.88 -4.89 -12.13
C ASP A 140 7.99 -6.42 -12.07
N ARG A 141 8.36 -7.01 -13.20
CA ARG A 141 8.55 -8.45 -13.32
C ARG A 141 10.03 -8.81 -13.27
N PRO A 142 10.39 -9.92 -12.63
CA PRO A 142 11.76 -10.41 -12.63
C PRO A 142 12.17 -10.90 -14.02
N THR A 143 13.44 -10.82 -14.29
CA THR A 143 14.08 -11.62 -15.33
C THR A 143 14.15 -13.09 -14.89
N GLN A 144 14.38 -14.00 -15.80
CA GLN A 144 14.53 -15.43 -15.49
C GLN A 144 15.64 -15.70 -14.45
N ALA A 145 16.71 -14.90 -14.46
CA ALA A 145 17.81 -15.03 -13.50
C ALA A 145 17.44 -14.51 -12.09
N GLU A 146 16.55 -13.54 -12.00
CA GLU A 146 16.10 -12.94 -10.74
C GLU A 146 15.01 -13.76 -10.05
N GLU A 147 14.26 -14.58 -10.77
CA GLU A 147 13.10 -15.28 -10.24
C GLU A 147 13.36 -16.11 -8.97
N PRO A 148 14.42 -16.94 -8.86
CA PRO A 148 14.71 -17.67 -7.62
C PRO A 148 15.07 -16.75 -6.45
N LEU A 149 15.80 -15.64 -6.72
CA LEU A 149 16.18 -14.66 -5.72
C LEU A 149 14.97 -13.89 -5.22
N LEU A 150 14.06 -13.51 -6.12
CA LEU A 150 12.80 -12.86 -5.76
C LEU A 150 11.94 -13.76 -4.87
N GLN A 151 11.79 -15.05 -5.21
CA GLN A 151 11.04 -15.99 -4.39
C GLN A 151 11.58 -16.05 -2.95
N GLU A 152 12.90 -16.15 -2.80
CA GLU A 152 13.55 -16.13 -1.48
C GLU A 152 13.28 -14.82 -0.74
N ALA A 153 13.39 -13.68 -1.43
CA ALA A 153 13.15 -12.36 -0.84
C ALA A 153 11.70 -12.19 -0.36
N LEU A 154 10.71 -12.58 -1.17
CA LEU A 154 9.30 -12.51 -0.82
C LEU A 154 8.97 -13.39 0.40
N ILE A 155 9.53 -14.60 0.47
CA ILE A 155 9.37 -15.49 1.64
C ILE A 155 9.96 -14.82 2.90
N LYS A 156 11.13 -14.21 2.80
CA LYS A 156 11.77 -13.52 3.93
C LYS A 156 10.91 -12.35 4.43
N LEU A 157 10.38 -11.52 3.51
CA LEU A 157 9.51 -10.39 3.86
C LEU A 157 8.21 -10.87 4.53
N GLN A 158 7.61 -11.94 4.01
CA GLN A 158 6.39 -12.50 4.60
C GLN A 158 6.63 -13.07 6.02
N ARG A 159 7.80 -13.69 6.27
CA ARG A 159 8.14 -14.22 7.60
C ARG A 159 8.24 -13.15 8.68
N ILE A 160 8.66 -11.94 8.33
CA ILE A 160 8.71 -10.79 9.26
C ILE A 160 7.38 -10.01 9.30
N GLY A 161 6.35 -10.49 8.62
CA GLY A 161 4.98 -9.95 8.73
C GLY A 161 4.63 -8.85 7.72
N ILE A 162 5.45 -8.63 6.69
CA ILE A 162 5.16 -7.68 5.62
C ILE A 162 4.04 -8.24 4.73
N LEU A 163 3.06 -7.40 4.42
CA LEU A 163 2.04 -7.71 3.45
C LEU A 163 2.54 -7.39 2.04
N LEU A 164 2.35 -8.33 1.13
CA LEU A 164 2.80 -8.18 -0.26
C LEU A 164 1.64 -7.72 -1.14
N HIS A 165 1.93 -6.76 -1.99
CA HIS A 165 1.06 -6.26 -3.04
C HIS A 165 1.69 -6.52 -4.40
N LEU A 166 0.89 -6.77 -5.43
CA LEU A 166 1.34 -6.94 -6.81
C LEU A 166 0.79 -5.82 -7.67
N GLN A 167 1.66 -4.99 -8.27
CA GLN A 167 1.26 -3.93 -9.19
C GLN A 167 1.24 -4.43 -10.64
N ASN A 168 0.54 -3.66 -11.49
CA ASN A 168 0.42 -3.93 -12.92
C ASN A 168 -0.10 -5.34 -13.24
N PHE A 169 -1.02 -5.84 -12.41
CA PHE A 169 -1.59 -7.17 -12.58
C PHE A 169 -2.44 -7.26 -13.85
N GLU A 170 -2.12 -8.21 -14.70
CA GLU A 170 -2.79 -8.45 -15.99
C GLU A 170 -3.47 -9.80 -16.08
N ALA A 171 -3.35 -10.64 -15.05
CA ALA A 171 -3.88 -12.01 -15.01
C ALA A 171 -3.34 -12.92 -16.13
N ASP A 172 -2.12 -12.70 -16.56
CA ASP A 172 -1.43 -13.65 -17.41
C ASP A 172 -0.91 -14.87 -16.61
N GLU A 173 -0.29 -15.82 -17.28
CA GLU A 173 0.18 -17.05 -16.65
C GLU A 173 1.19 -16.77 -15.54
N TYR A 174 2.11 -15.84 -15.74
CA TYR A 174 3.12 -15.47 -14.77
C TYR A 174 2.49 -14.83 -13.51
N ASP A 175 1.60 -13.85 -13.69
CA ASP A 175 0.89 -13.21 -12.59
C ASP A 175 0.10 -14.24 -11.77
N CYS A 176 -0.59 -15.15 -12.44
CA CYS A 176 -1.36 -16.20 -11.78
C CYS A 176 -0.45 -17.16 -10.99
N LEU A 177 0.70 -17.53 -11.54
CA LEU A 177 1.69 -18.38 -10.88
C LEU A 177 2.24 -17.68 -9.62
N LEU A 178 2.62 -16.42 -9.74
CA LEU A 178 3.13 -15.61 -8.63
C LEU A 178 2.12 -15.50 -7.48
N LEU A 179 0.83 -15.29 -7.80
CA LEU A 179 -0.24 -15.27 -6.79
C LEU A 179 -0.48 -16.64 -6.13
N GLN A 180 -0.20 -17.73 -6.83
CA GLN A 180 -0.32 -19.09 -6.27
C GLN A 180 0.83 -19.43 -5.32
N GLN A 181 2.03 -18.98 -5.65
CA GLN A 181 3.24 -19.29 -4.88
C GLN A 181 3.39 -18.41 -3.64
N HIS A 182 2.90 -17.18 -3.67
CA HIS A 182 3.07 -16.20 -2.59
C HIS A 182 1.74 -15.67 -2.06
N SER A 183 1.72 -15.30 -0.78
CA SER A 183 0.53 -14.76 -0.13
C SER A 183 0.43 -13.24 -0.33
N PHE A 184 0.09 -12.82 -1.55
CA PHE A 184 -0.27 -11.43 -1.78
C PHE A 184 -1.60 -11.09 -1.09
N THR A 185 -1.77 -9.83 -0.71
CA THR A 185 -2.99 -9.31 -0.07
C THR A 185 -3.75 -8.33 -0.95
N ALA A 186 -3.05 -7.67 -1.87
CA ALA A 186 -3.65 -6.73 -2.83
C ALA A 186 -3.04 -6.86 -4.22
N ILE A 187 -3.86 -6.56 -5.22
CA ILE A 187 -3.47 -6.44 -6.63
C ILE A 187 -3.87 -5.07 -7.17
N TYR A 188 -3.01 -4.49 -8.00
CA TYR A 188 -3.25 -3.18 -8.61
C TYR A 188 -3.48 -3.35 -10.11
N ILE A 189 -4.59 -2.84 -10.58
CA ILE A 189 -4.97 -2.87 -11.97
C ILE A 189 -4.55 -1.57 -12.64
N SER A 190 -3.84 -1.68 -13.76
CA SER A 190 -3.32 -0.51 -14.47
C SER A 190 -4.44 0.38 -15.00
N SER A 191 -4.21 1.70 -14.96
CA SER A 191 -5.13 2.68 -15.55
C SER A 191 -5.32 2.49 -17.05
N GLN A 192 -4.36 1.88 -17.76
CA GLN A 192 -4.49 1.58 -19.17
C GLN A 192 -5.57 0.52 -19.43
N LEU A 193 -5.56 -0.59 -18.69
CA LEU A 193 -6.60 -1.62 -18.82
C LEU A 193 -7.97 -1.07 -18.46
N ILE A 194 -8.05 -0.26 -17.37
CA ILE A 194 -9.30 0.38 -16.94
C ILE A 194 -9.85 1.29 -18.05
N ARG A 195 -9.00 2.12 -18.65
CA ARG A 195 -9.39 3.05 -19.72
C ARG A 195 -9.89 2.35 -20.97
N LEU A 196 -9.29 1.22 -21.32
CA LEU A 196 -9.66 0.43 -22.50
C LEU A 196 -10.85 -0.50 -22.23
N ALA A 197 -11.32 -0.63 -20.99
CA ALA A 197 -12.47 -1.45 -20.62
C ALA A 197 -13.80 -0.76 -20.95
N VAL A 198 -13.99 -0.41 -22.23
CA VAL A 198 -15.27 0.11 -22.72
C VAL A 198 -16.29 -1.03 -22.88
N PRO A 199 -17.61 -0.74 -22.80
CA PRO A 199 -18.66 -1.75 -22.89
C PRO A 199 -18.50 -2.66 -24.12
N GLY A 200 -18.48 -3.98 -23.91
CA GLY A 200 -18.36 -5.01 -24.95
C GLY A 200 -16.91 -5.29 -25.42
N SER A 201 -15.92 -4.54 -24.93
CA SER A 201 -14.51 -4.76 -25.32
C SER A 201 -13.90 -6.01 -24.67
N GLU A 202 -12.84 -6.54 -25.29
CA GLU A 202 -12.03 -7.60 -24.68
C GLU A 202 -11.37 -7.15 -23.36
N CYS A 203 -11.03 -5.86 -23.24
CA CYS A 203 -10.51 -5.29 -22.00
C CYS A 203 -11.55 -5.30 -20.87
N GLU A 204 -12.84 -5.06 -21.16
CA GLU A 204 -13.91 -5.19 -20.16
C GLU A 204 -14.05 -6.64 -19.68
N LYS A 205 -14.02 -7.62 -20.61
CA LYS A 205 -14.06 -9.05 -20.26
C LYS A 205 -12.85 -9.45 -19.40
N LYS A 206 -11.64 -9.02 -19.80
CA LYS A 206 -10.41 -9.25 -19.05
C LYS A 206 -10.50 -8.63 -17.64
N LEU A 207 -11.01 -7.39 -17.54
CA LEU A 207 -11.22 -6.72 -16.25
C LEU A 207 -12.18 -7.49 -15.35
N ALA A 208 -13.30 -7.96 -15.89
CA ALA A 208 -14.27 -8.77 -15.15
C ALA A 208 -13.66 -10.09 -14.66
N GLN A 209 -12.82 -10.76 -15.46
CA GLN A 209 -12.09 -11.97 -15.06
C GLN A 209 -11.13 -11.67 -13.89
N ILE A 210 -10.35 -10.59 -13.98
CA ILE A 210 -9.42 -10.18 -12.93
C ILE A 210 -10.17 -9.93 -11.61
N LEU A 211 -11.26 -9.17 -11.64
CA LEU A 211 -12.07 -8.89 -10.46
C LEU A 211 -12.69 -10.16 -9.86
N SER A 212 -13.09 -11.11 -10.71
CA SER A 212 -13.57 -12.42 -10.26
C SER A 212 -12.46 -13.22 -9.55
N ILE A 213 -11.24 -13.22 -10.10
CA ILE A 213 -10.07 -13.86 -9.47
C ILE A 213 -9.75 -13.18 -8.13
N ALA A 214 -9.73 -11.85 -8.09
CA ALA A 214 -9.48 -11.09 -6.87
C ALA A 214 -10.50 -11.43 -5.78
N LYS A 215 -11.78 -11.39 -6.10
CA LYS A 215 -12.87 -11.69 -5.18
C LYS A 215 -12.81 -13.14 -4.66
N LYS A 216 -12.58 -14.10 -5.55
CA LYS A 216 -12.49 -15.54 -5.19
C LYS A 216 -11.35 -15.81 -4.22
N ASN A 217 -10.23 -15.11 -4.38
CA ASN A 217 -9.03 -15.32 -3.56
C ASN A 217 -8.89 -14.28 -2.44
N HIS A 218 -9.87 -13.39 -2.26
CA HIS A 218 -9.89 -12.36 -1.23
C HIS A 218 -8.72 -11.36 -1.34
N TYR A 219 -8.28 -11.03 -2.55
CA TYR A 219 -7.34 -9.93 -2.77
C TYR A 219 -8.08 -8.60 -2.76
N VAL A 220 -7.49 -7.58 -2.14
CA VAL A 220 -7.94 -6.20 -2.29
C VAL A 220 -7.59 -5.74 -3.71
N CYS A 221 -8.60 -5.36 -4.47
CA CYS A 221 -8.43 -4.92 -5.84
C CYS A 221 -8.39 -3.40 -5.91
N ILE A 222 -7.24 -2.85 -6.28
CA ILE A 222 -6.94 -1.42 -6.27
C ILE A 222 -6.82 -0.92 -7.70
N ALA A 223 -7.57 0.12 -8.03
CA ALA A 223 -7.54 0.77 -9.33
C ALA A 223 -6.57 1.96 -9.35
N GLY A 224 -5.70 2.05 -10.37
CA GLY A 224 -4.88 3.25 -10.56
C GLY A 224 -3.46 3.01 -11.06
N PRO A 225 -2.71 4.11 -11.23
CA PRO A 225 -3.09 5.51 -10.94
C PRO A 225 -4.11 6.09 -11.93
N LEU A 226 -5.27 6.56 -11.43
CA LEU A 226 -6.33 7.13 -12.27
C LEU A 226 -6.00 8.58 -12.62
N LYS A 227 -6.09 8.90 -13.92
CA LYS A 227 -5.74 10.21 -14.46
C LYS A 227 -6.92 10.95 -15.10
N LEU A 228 -7.97 10.23 -15.47
CA LEU A 228 -9.14 10.76 -16.15
C LEU A 228 -10.42 10.42 -15.37
N LEU A 229 -11.43 11.29 -15.41
CA LEU A 229 -12.75 11.06 -14.80
C LEU A 229 -13.44 9.81 -15.34
N HIS A 230 -13.29 9.55 -16.64
CA HIS A 230 -13.81 8.34 -17.26
C HIS A 230 -13.28 7.08 -16.55
N ASP A 231 -11.99 7.06 -16.18
CA ASP A 231 -11.39 5.93 -15.48
C ASP A 231 -12.13 5.66 -14.15
N SER A 232 -12.48 6.72 -13.39
CA SER A 232 -13.24 6.60 -12.13
C SER A 232 -14.65 6.02 -12.34
N SER A 233 -15.33 6.39 -13.42
CA SER A 233 -16.68 5.84 -13.70
C SER A 233 -16.64 4.34 -13.98
N VAL A 234 -15.63 3.86 -14.70
CA VAL A 234 -15.40 2.43 -14.94
C VAL A 234 -15.13 1.70 -13.63
N VAL A 235 -14.26 2.27 -12.77
CA VAL A 235 -13.91 1.70 -11.47
C VAL A 235 -15.12 1.53 -10.56
N LEU A 236 -15.98 2.57 -10.48
CA LEU A 236 -17.23 2.52 -9.69
C LEU A 236 -18.20 1.46 -10.20
N LYS A 237 -18.32 1.31 -11.53
CA LYS A 237 -19.22 0.32 -12.16
C LYS A 237 -18.78 -1.12 -11.89
N HIS A 238 -17.47 -1.40 -11.86
CA HIS A 238 -16.95 -2.77 -11.86
C HIS A 238 -16.65 -3.35 -10.46
N GLY A 239 -16.78 -2.57 -9.38
CA GLY A 239 -16.74 -3.08 -8.01
C GLY A 239 -15.32 -3.35 -7.49
N PHE A 240 -14.40 -2.44 -7.77
CA PHE A 240 -13.10 -2.38 -7.10
C PHE A 240 -13.25 -2.08 -5.60
N ASP A 241 -12.24 -2.44 -4.80
CA ASP A 241 -12.24 -2.16 -3.36
C ASP A 241 -11.69 -0.76 -3.06
N ALA A 242 -10.67 -0.32 -3.81
CA ALA A 242 -10.01 0.97 -3.60
C ALA A 242 -9.49 1.57 -4.91
N GLN A 243 -9.18 2.86 -4.87
CA GLN A 243 -8.67 3.62 -6.00
C GLN A 243 -7.65 4.67 -5.56
N TYR A 244 -6.76 5.03 -6.48
CA TYR A 244 -5.81 6.12 -6.27
C TYR A 244 -5.43 6.80 -7.59
N GLY A 245 -4.84 7.97 -7.50
CA GLY A 245 -4.35 8.74 -8.63
C GLY A 245 -4.66 10.22 -8.50
N PRO A 246 -4.11 11.06 -9.38
CA PRO A 246 -4.26 12.52 -9.28
C PRO A 246 -5.70 13.00 -9.38
N ILE A 247 -6.58 12.28 -10.09
CA ILE A 247 -8.01 12.60 -10.17
C ILE A 247 -8.76 12.24 -8.88
N VAL A 248 -8.27 11.24 -8.12
CA VAL A 248 -8.88 10.81 -6.87
C VAL A 248 -8.48 11.73 -5.74
N MET A 249 -7.17 11.99 -5.64
CA MET A 249 -6.56 12.83 -4.60
C MET A 249 -5.20 13.31 -5.08
N PRO A 250 -4.83 14.58 -4.85
CA PRO A 250 -3.47 15.04 -5.13
C PRO A 250 -2.45 14.32 -4.24
N THR A 251 -1.19 14.39 -4.60
CA THR A 251 -0.10 13.99 -3.70
C THR A 251 -0.03 14.91 -2.49
N MET A 252 0.32 14.34 -1.36
CA MET A 252 0.26 15.02 -0.07
C MET A 252 1.55 14.83 0.72
N THR A 253 1.86 15.80 1.57
CA THR A 253 2.93 15.69 2.56
C THR A 253 2.51 14.82 3.74
N LEU A 254 3.47 14.42 4.56
CA LEU A 254 3.24 13.66 5.80
C LEU A 254 2.20 14.31 6.71
N HIS A 255 2.27 15.65 6.89
CA HIS A 255 1.32 16.39 7.74
C HIS A 255 -0.07 16.52 7.12
N GLN A 256 -0.17 16.59 5.79
CA GLN A 256 -1.47 16.60 5.11
C GLN A 256 -2.20 15.27 5.27
N ILE A 257 -1.49 14.14 5.22
CA ILE A 257 -2.06 12.82 5.51
C ILE A 257 -2.67 12.77 6.92
N LEU A 258 -1.98 13.31 7.93
CA LEU A 258 -2.53 13.37 9.30
C LEU A 258 -3.83 14.19 9.42
N LYS A 259 -3.96 15.22 8.61
CA LYS A 259 -5.15 16.09 8.58
C LYS A 259 -6.33 15.45 7.83
N LEU A 260 -6.10 14.38 7.05
CA LEU A 260 -7.18 13.67 6.39
C LEU A 260 -8.10 13.03 7.43
N ASN A 261 -9.35 13.39 7.38
CA ASN A 261 -10.43 12.71 8.08
C ASN A 261 -11.50 12.30 7.07
N GLY A 262 -12.41 11.41 7.45
CA GLY A 262 -13.45 10.92 6.55
C GLY A 262 -14.26 12.04 5.88
N ASN A 263 -14.56 13.11 6.62
CA ASN A 263 -15.34 14.25 6.11
C ASN A 263 -14.56 15.09 5.08
N ALA A 264 -13.25 15.25 5.26
CA ALA A 264 -12.41 15.98 4.33
C ALA A 264 -12.29 15.24 2.98
N ILE A 265 -12.15 13.91 3.04
CA ILE A 265 -12.07 13.06 1.86
C ILE A 265 -13.40 13.07 1.09
N GLN A 266 -14.53 12.90 1.79
CA GLN A 266 -15.85 12.97 1.18
C GLN A 266 -16.09 14.33 0.49
N LYS A 267 -15.73 15.44 1.14
CA LYS A 267 -15.86 16.78 0.54
C LYS A 267 -14.99 16.96 -0.70
N ALA A 268 -13.77 16.43 -0.71
CA ALA A 268 -12.88 16.49 -1.86
C ALA A 268 -13.43 15.66 -3.05
N ALA A 269 -13.88 14.44 -2.78
CA ALA A 269 -14.50 13.57 -3.80
C ALA A 269 -15.77 14.19 -4.40
N ILE A 270 -16.64 14.78 -3.56
CA ILE A 270 -17.87 15.45 -4.04
C ILE A 270 -17.53 16.69 -4.87
N ARG A 271 -16.53 17.47 -4.50
CA ARG A 271 -16.11 18.64 -5.28
C ARG A 271 -15.56 18.27 -6.65
N SER A 272 -14.80 17.19 -6.77
CA SER A 272 -14.32 16.71 -8.07
C SER A 272 -15.46 16.31 -9.00
N HIS A 273 -16.54 15.74 -8.45
CA HIS A 273 -17.74 15.37 -9.24
C HIS A 273 -18.66 16.55 -9.60
N LEU A 274 -18.68 17.63 -8.81
CA LEU A 274 -19.53 18.79 -9.05
C LEU A 274 -18.92 19.78 -10.05
N ASN A 275 -17.59 19.90 -10.10
CA ASN A 275 -16.91 20.79 -11.05
C ASN A 275 -16.94 20.29 -12.51
N ASP A 276 -17.44 19.08 -12.74
CA ASP A 276 -17.52 18.48 -14.08
C ASP A 276 -18.91 18.60 -14.72
N HIS A 277 -19.83 19.29 -14.07
CA HIS A 277 -21.19 19.55 -14.55
C HIS A 277 -21.45 21.04 -14.83
N GLU A 278 -20.43 21.90 -14.75
CA GLU A 278 -20.42 23.26 -15.27
C GLU A 278 -19.53 23.37 -16.52
#